data_5e989636b824dedd31c60746200615c1
#
_entry.id   5e989636b824dedd31c60746200615c1
#
_cell.length_a   1.000
_cell.length_b   1.000
_cell.length_c   1.000
_cell.angle_alpha   90.00
_cell.angle_beta   90.00
_cell.angle_gamma   90.00
#
_symmetry.space_group_name_H-M   'P 1'
#
loop_
_entity.id
_entity.type
_entity.pdbx_description
1 polymer ?
#
loop_
_entity_poly.entity_id
_entity_poly.type
_entity_poly.pdbx_seq_one_letter_code
_entity_poly.pdbx_strand_id
1 'polypeptide(L)'
;MSLKTKFDIIVPCYNVEHIIEKTLARIFSQEYSKDSFSVIAIDDGSTDNTLRCLNSFSSEQNFTIISLESNKGLSTARNCGIRSGNSEIICFIDSDMVIQQDWLLNVEKILMKEEIVGVIGKVVLPKEETPNMLDHYFYSKNRGARQFGEESIIGPTWFLFNNSAVKRRAIEATELFDEKIKYYGGEDTDLAIRIWDSFPRSFYYSSKIVAEHYHKRTLEQFCAQMEIYGKYNLPILLERHPKHHNELGGNWVKSFKGYLIFNTLFASIIKFLNKIFSFGIFIRYLVIYSTMRGYRKAQLVKKRF
;
A
#
# COMPACT_ATOMS: atom_id res chain seq x y z
N MET A 1 -33.27 9.05 -12.19
CA MET A 1 -32.41 8.03 -11.56
C MET A 1 -30.98 8.53 -11.73
N SER A 2 -30.27 8.87 -10.68
CA SER A 2 -28.83 9.13 -10.75
C SER A 2 -28.15 7.87 -11.26
N LEU A 3 -27.43 7.94 -12.37
CA LEU A 3 -26.59 6.83 -12.85
C LEU A 3 -25.60 6.53 -11.71
N LYS A 4 -25.64 5.30 -11.21
CA LYS A 4 -24.71 4.86 -10.17
C LYS A 4 -23.30 4.82 -10.78
N THR A 5 -22.36 5.54 -10.21
CA THR A 5 -20.97 5.49 -10.65
C THR A 5 -20.42 4.06 -10.52
N LYS A 6 -19.51 3.68 -11.40
CA LYS A 6 -18.92 2.35 -11.40
C LYS A 6 -17.71 2.25 -10.46
N PHE A 7 -16.97 3.36 -10.32
CA PHE A 7 -15.75 3.43 -9.53
C PHE A 7 -15.83 4.54 -8.49
N ASP A 8 -15.43 4.24 -7.27
CA ASP A 8 -15.04 5.24 -6.27
C ASP A 8 -13.51 5.24 -6.15
N ILE A 9 -12.86 6.35 -6.50
CA ILE A 9 -11.41 6.49 -6.39
C ILE A 9 -11.11 7.21 -5.08
N ILE A 10 -10.52 6.49 -4.13
CA ILE A 10 -10.18 6.98 -2.80
C ILE A 10 -8.73 7.43 -2.79
N VAL A 11 -8.51 8.69 -2.44
CA VAL A 11 -7.20 9.33 -2.37
C VAL A 11 -6.96 9.87 -0.97
N PRO A 12 -6.30 9.10 -0.07
CA PRO A 12 -5.92 9.59 1.25
C PRO A 12 -4.76 10.58 1.14
N CYS A 13 -4.90 11.76 1.75
CA CYS A 13 -3.95 12.86 1.65
C CYS A 13 -3.47 13.26 3.05
N TYR A 14 -2.15 13.40 3.23
CA TYR A 14 -1.55 13.99 4.43
C TYR A 14 -0.21 14.62 4.10
N ASN A 15 -0.10 15.95 4.16
CA ASN A 15 1.09 16.74 3.86
C ASN A 15 1.72 16.38 2.50
N VAL A 16 0.93 16.53 1.43
CA VAL A 16 1.28 16.16 0.04
C VAL A 16 1.11 17.31 -0.96
N GLU A 17 1.22 18.57 -0.46
CA GLU A 17 1.11 19.78 -1.31
C GLU A 17 2.00 19.75 -2.55
N HIS A 18 3.17 19.09 -2.44
CA HIS A 18 4.19 19.05 -3.49
C HIS A 18 3.83 18.15 -4.69
N ILE A 19 2.78 17.33 -4.60
CA ILE A 19 2.48 16.32 -5.64
C ILE A 19 0.98 16.13 -5.92
N ILE A 20 0.10 16.45 -4.98
CA ILE A 20 -1.33 16.08 -5.06
C ILE A 20 -2.02 16.64 -6.30
N GLU A 21 -1.66 17.85 -6.76
CA GLU A 21 -2.23 18.43 -7.98
C GLU A 21 -1.91 17.58 -9.22
N LYS A 22 -0.68 17.05 -9.33
CA LYS A 22 -0.29 16.16 -10.42
C LYS A 22 -1.07 14.84 -10.38
N THR A 23 -1.26 14.28 -9.20
CA THR A 23 -2.06 13.06 -8.97
C THR A 23 -3.50 13.27 -9.40
N LEU A 24 -4.17 14.32 -8.91
CA LEU A 24 -5.57 14.62 -9.25
C LEU A 24 -5.75 14.95 -10.73
N ALA A 25 -4.88 15.78 -11.32
CA ALA A 25 -4.93 16.10 -12.75
C ALA A 25 -4.89 14.81 -13.60
N ARG A 26 -4.11 13.82 -13.22
CA ARG A 26 -4.05 12.54 -13.92
C ARG A 26 -5.28 11.67 -13.69
N ILE A 27 -5.85 11.69 -12.49
CA ILE A 27 -7.12 11.00 -12.21
C ILE A 27 -8.26 11.60 -13.02
N PHE A 28 -8.38 12.92 -13.09
CA PHE A 28 -9.43 13.57 -13.87
C PHE A 28 -9.23 13.54 -15.39
N SER A 29 -8.03 13.20 -15.87
CA SER A 29 -7.73 13.01 -17.29
C SER A 29 -7.83 11.55 -17.77
N GLN A 30 -8.49 10.67 -17.00
CA GLN A 30 -8.68 9.27 -17.40
C GLN A 30 -9.47 9.18 -18.71
N GLU A 31 -9.07 8.25 -19.58
CA GLU A 31 -9.82 7.84 -20.79
C GLU A 31 -11.06 7.04 -20.39
N TYR A 32 -11.91 7.62 -19.56
CA TYR A 32 -13.11 7.01 -19.01
C TYR A 32 -14.20 8.07 -18.83
N SER A 33 -15.48 7.68 -18.95
CA SER A 33 -16.59 8.63 -18.78
C SER A 33 -16.59 9.23 -17.38
N LYS A 34 -16.57 10.57 -17.27
CA LYS A 34 -16.59 11.27 -15.98
C LYS A 34 -17.82 10.96 -15.13
N ASP A 35 -18.93 10.62 -15.75
CA ASP A 35 -20.17 10.21 -15.05
C ASP A 35 -20.10 8.80 -14.47
N SER A 36 -19.05 8.03 -14.79
CA SER A 36 -18.90 6.65 -14.39
C SER A 36 -17.90 6.43 -13.25
N PHE A 37 -17.26 7.48 -12.75
CA PHE A 37 -16.41 7.40 -11.55
C PHE A 37 -16.58 8.62 -10.67
N SER A 38 -16.36 8.45 -9.37
CA SER A 38 -16.24 9.53 -8.40
C SER A 38 -14.83 9.53 -7.78
N VAL A 39 -14.35 10.70 -7.41
CA VAL A 39 -13.06 10.88 -6.72
C VAL A 39 -13.34 11.41 -5.33
N ILE A 40 -12.86 10.71 -4.32
CA ILE A 40 -13.03 11.05 -2.91
C ILE A 40 -11.65 11.26 -2.31
N ALA A 41 -11.26 12.52 -2.13
CA ALA A 41 -10.02 12.89 -1.47
C ALA A 41 -10.28 13.09 0.03
N ILE A 42 -9.47 12.46 0.86
CA ILE A 42 -9.56 12.58 2.30
C ILE A 42 -8.30 13.31 2.80
N ASP A 43 -8.47 14.55 3.22
CA ASP A 43 -7.41 15.29 3.90
C ASP A 43 -7.38 14.88 5.37
N ASP A 44 -6.38 14.08 5.74
CA ASP A 44 -6.22 13.53 7.09
C ASP A 44 -5.54 14.55 8.03
N GLY A 45 -6.09 15.77 8.08
CA GLY A 45 -5.61 16.84 8.95
C GLY A 45 -4.23 17.37 8.55
N SER A 46 -3.99 17.65 7.27
CA SER A 46 -2.74 18.22 6.77
C SER A 46 -2.43 19.58 7.39
N THR A 47 -1.14 19.86 7.57
CA THR A 47 -0.62 21.11 8.14
C THR A 47 0.09 21.99 7.12
N ASP A 48 0.26 21.49 5.90
CA ASP A 48 0.76 22.20 4.71
C ASP A 48 -0.38 22.72 3.83
N ASN A 49 -0.10 23.10 2.57
CA ASN A 49 -1.12 23.58 1.64
C ASN A 49 -1.92 22.47 0.95
N THR A 50 -1.87 21.23 1.40
CA THR A 50 -2.59 20.10 0.78
C THR A 50 -4.06 20.42 0.55
N LEU A 51 -4.79 20.88 1.58
CA LEU A 51 -6.22 21.21 1.48
C LEU A 51 -6.49 22.32 0.45
N ARG A 52 -5.61 23.31 0.33
CA ARG A 52 -5.69 24.34 -0.68
C ARG A 52 -5.54 23.77 -2.09
N CYS A 53 -4.58 22.87 -2.29
CA CYS A 53 -4.38 22.15 -3.56
C CYS A 53 -5.60 21.30 -3.93
N LEU A 54 -6.22 20.61 -2.97
CA LEU A 54 -7.46 19.85 -3.20
C LEU A 54 -8.59 20.77 -3.66
N ASN A 55 -8.77 21.91 -3.00
CA ASN A 55 -9.82 22.89 -3.33
C ASN A 55 -9.68 23.49 -4.74
N SER A 56 -8.49 23.49 -5.36
CA SER A 56 -8.32 23.95 -6.74
C SER A 56 -9.06 23.09 -7.77
N PHE A 57 -9.43 21.85 -7.40
CA PHE A 57 -10.22 20.92 -8.22
C PHE A 57 -11.72 20.91 -7.87
N SER A 58 -12.21 21.80 -7.02
CA SER A 58 -13.61 21.82 -6.57
C SER A 58 -14.64 22.06 -7.69
N SER A 59 -14.22 22.49 -8.86
CA SER A 59 -15.06 22.62 -10.06
C SER A 59 -15.36 21.27 -10.75
N GLU A 60 -14.63 20.20 -10.46
CA GLU A 60 -14.91 18.88 -10.98
C GLU A 60 -16.16 18.29 -10.31
N GLN A 61 -17.21 18.02 -11.10
CA GLN A 61 -18.53 17.62 -10.57
C GLN A 61 -18.53 16.26 -9.84
N ASN A 62 -17.59 15.40 -10.19
CA ASN A 62 -17.44 14.05 -9.61
C ASN A 62 -16.36 14.00 -8.51
N PHE A 63 -16.07 15.16 -7.86
CA PHE A 63 -15.07 15.28 -6.81
C PHE A 63 -15.68 15.63 -5.45
N THR A 64 -15.26 14.89 -4.43
CA THR A 64 -15.64 15.14 -3.04
C THR A 64 -14.38 15.26 -2.18
N ILE A 65 -14.31 16.31 -1.38
CA ILE A 65 -13.24 16.52 -0.40
C ILE A 65 -13.80 16.28 1.00
N ILE A 66 -13.14 15.46 1.78
CA ILE A 66 -13.45 15.25 3.20
C ILE A 66 -12.22 15.65 3.99
N SER A 67 -12.36 16.65 4.86
CA SER A 67 -11.27 17.12 5.71
C SER A 67 -11.51 16.67 7.15
N LEU A 68 -10.50 16.00 7.73
CA LEU A 68 -10.49 15.57 9.12
C LEU A 68 -9.82 16.64 9.98
N GLU A 69 -10.28 16.84 11.20
CA GLU A 69 -9.75 17.87 12.12
C GLU A 69 -8.27 17.64 12.50
N SER A 70 -7.81 16.42 12.46
CA SER A 70 -6.43 16.04 12.79
C SER A 70 -6.09 14.69 12.17
N ASN A 71 -4.79 14.39 12.04
CA ASN A 71 -4.33 13.10 11.53
C ASN A 71 -4.86 11.93 12.37
N LYS A 72 -5.66 11.08 11.74
CA LYS A 72 -6.26 9.86 12.30
C LYS A 72 -5.59 8.58 11.78
N GLY A 73 -4.75 8.72 10.75
CA GLY A 73 -4.00 7.64 10.12
C GLY A 73 -4.67 7.07 8.89
N LEU A 74 -3.84 6.40 8.07
CA LEU A 74 -4.19 5.93 6.73
C LEU A 74 -5.43 5.02 6.70
N SER A 75 -5.56 4.10 7.66
CA SER A 75 -6.74 3.21 7.78
C SER A 75 -8.02 4.00 7.95
N THR A 76 -8.03 5.01 8.83
CA THR A 76 -9.20 5.86 9.08
C THR A 76 -9.55 6.69 7.84
N ALA A 77 -8.55 7.29 7.18
CA ALA A 77 -8.76 8.06 5.96
C ALA A 77 -9.38 7.18 4.84
N ARG A 78 -8.80 5.99 4.59
CA ARG A 78 -9.36 5.04 3.61
C ARG A 78 -10.77 4.59 3.97
N ASN A 79 -11.04 4.28 5.23
CA ASN A 79 -12.38 3.90 5.69
C ASN A 79 -13.40 5.02 5.51
N CYS A 80 -13.00 6.27 5.76
CA CYS A 80 -13.84 7.44 5.51
C CYS A 80 -14.24 7.52 4.03
N GLY A 81 -13.29 7.36 3.13
CA GLY A 81 -13.54 7.31 1.69
C GLY A 81 -14.46 6.15 1.29
N ILE A 82 -14.24 4.94 1.81
CA ILE A 82 -15.08 3.77 1.51
C ILE A 82 -16.54 4.00 1.92
N ARG A 83 -16.76 4.59 3.11
CA ARG A 83 -18.11 4.88 3.64
C ARG A 83 -18.83 5.98 2.87
N SER A 84 -18.09 6.90 2.26
CA SER A 84 -18.65 8.04 1.53
C SER A 84 -19.04 7.70 0.09
N GLY A 85 -18.49 6.63 -0.47
CA GLY A 85 -18.83 6.14 -1.81
C GLY A 85 -19.83 4.99 -1.80
N ASN A 86 -20.39 4.69 -2.97
CA ASN A 86 -21.35 3.61 -3.14
C ASN A 86 -21.19 2.80 -4.44
N SER A 87 -20.12 3.06 -5.20
CA SER A 87 -19.82 2.38 -6.45
C SER A 87 -19.49 0.89 -6.25
N GLU A 88 -19.62 0.10 -7.30
CA GLU A 88 -19.36 -1.35 -7.27
C GLU A 88 -17.88 -1.68 -7.07
N ILE A 89 -16.99 -0.81 -7.54
CA ILE A 89 -15.53 -0.97 -7.47
C ILE A 89 -14.94 0.20 -6.67
N ILE A 90 -14.12 -0.13 -5.71
CA ILE A 90 -13.35 0.83 -4.91
C ILE A 90 -11.90 0.79 -5.39
N CYS A 91 -11.40 1.95 -5.84
CA CYS A 91 -10.03 2.14 -6.25
C CYS A 91 -9.25 2.84 -5.14
N PHE A 92 -8.04 2.39 -4.86
CA PHE A 92 -7.13 2.99 -3.89
C PHE A 92 -5.92 3.52 -4.63
N ILE A 93 -5.75 4.84 -4.60
CA ILE A 93 -4.61 5.54 -5.19
C ILE A 93 -3.98 6.39 -4.08
N ASP A 94 -2.74 6.09 -3.73
CA ASP A 94 -2.02 6.95 -2.79
C ASP A 94 -1.78 8.33 -3.41
N SER A 95 -1.80 9.38 -2.60
CA SER A 95 -1.75 10.78 -3.04
C SER A 95 -0.46 11.19 -3.74
N ASP A 96 0.56 10.36 -3.68
CA ASP A 96 1.85 10.52 -4.36
C ASP A 96 2.01 9.57 -5.57
N MET A 97 0.90 9.01 -6.06
CA MET A 97 0.87 8.14 -7.25
C MET A 97 0.18 8.79 -8.44
N VAL A 98 0.86 8.78 -9.58
CA VAL A 98 0.37 9.31 -10.85
C VAL A 98 0.06 8.15 -11.78
N ILE A 99 -1.23 7.85 -11.97
CA ILE A 99 -1.72 6.72 -12.77
C ILE A 99 -1.69 7.03 -14.27
N GLN A 100 -1.64 6.00 -15.13
CA GLN A 100 -1.77 6.16 -16.58
C GLN A 100 -3.21 6.50 -17.00
N GLN A 101 -3.40 7.09 -18.18
CA GLN A 101 -4.70 7.55 -18.66
C GLN A 101 -5.72 6.42 -18.89
N ASP A 102 -5.25 5.23 -19.24
CA ASP A 102 -6.05 4.02 -19.46
C ASP A 102 -6.20 3.13 -18.22
N TRP A 103 -5.85 3.67 -17.04
CA TRP A 103 -5.82 2.92 -15.77
C TRP A 103 -7.20 2.31 -15.44
N LEU A 104 -8.27 3.12 -15.50
CA LEU A 104 -9.64 2.65 -15.21
C LEU A 104 -10.10 1.59 -16.20
N LEU A 105 -9.79 1.75 -17.51
CA LEU A 105 -10.12 0.76 -18.54
C LEU A 105 -9.44 -0.59 -18.26
N ASN A 106 -8.16 -0.56 -17.86
CA ASN A 106 -7.41 -1.77 -17.55
C ASN A 106 -7.92 -2.46 -16.27
N VAL A 107 -8.29 -1.67 -15.25
CA VAL A 107 -8.93 -2.19 -14.03
C VAL A 107 -10.27 -2.85 -14.35
N GLU A 108 -11.13 -2.18 -15.10
CA GLU A 108 -12.43 -2.71 -15.50
C GLU A 108 -12.30 -4.05 -16.19
N LYS A 109 -11.44 -4.14 -17.22
CA LYS A 109 -11.20 -5.35 -18.00
C LYS A 109 -10.86 -6.56 -17.14
N ILE A 110 -10.11 -6.36 -16.05
CA ILE A 110 -9.71 -7.44 -15.16
C ILE A 110 -10.84 -7.79 -14.18
N LEU A 111 -11.47 -6.77 -13.59
CA LEU A 111 -12.53 -6.98 -12.60
C LEU A 111 -13.87 -7.42 -13.22
N MET A 112 -14.02 -7.38 -14.57
CA MET A 112 -15.12 -8.05 -15.26
C MET A 112 -15.09 -9.58 -15.10
N LYS A 113 -13.93 -10.17 -14.79
CA LYS A 113 -13.83 -11.59 -14.43
C LYS A 113 -14.48 -11.79 -13.06
N GLU A 114 -15.44 -12.69 -12.98
CA GLU A 114 -16.24 -12.87 -11.77
C GLU A 114 -15.41 -13.39 -10.60
N GLU A 115 -14.47 -14.29 -10.88
CA GLU A 115 -13.56 -14.90 -9.91
C GLU A 115 -12.56 -13.93 -9.31
N ILE A 116 -12.28 -12.77 -9.95
CA ILE A 116 -11.35 -11.76 -9.45
C ILE A 116 -12.13 -10.71 -8.66
N VAL A 117 -11.74 -10.52 -7.40
CA VAL A 117 -12.32 -9.47 -6.55
C VAL A 117 -11.37 -8.30 -6.30
N GLY A 118 -10.07 -8.47 -6.54
CA GLY A 118 -9.10 -7.40 -6.39
C GLY A 118 -8.00 -7.45 -7.42
N VAL A 119 -7.55 -6.27 -7.88
CA VAL A 119 -6.43 -6.12 -8.79
C VAL A 119 -5.45 -5.09 -8.25
N ILE A 120 -4.16 -5.40 -8.34
CA ILE A 120 -3.08 -4.47 -8.04
C ILE A 120 -2.24 -4.25 -9.30
N GLY A 121 -1.82 -3.01 -9.50
CA GLY A 121 -1.03 -2.60 -10.64
C GLY A 121 0.47 -2.56 -10.39
N LYS A 122 1.19 -2.30 -11.47
CA LYS A 122 2.63 -2.07 -11.50
C LYS A 122 2.93 -0.66 -11.01
N VAL A 123 3.81 -0.55 -10.03
CA VAL A 123 4.35 0.73 -9.59
C VAL A 123 5.75 0.91 -10.19
N VAL A 124 6.03 2.08 -10.74
CA VAL A 124 7.31 2.42 -11.36
C VAL A 124 7.87 3.73 -10.80
N LEU A 125 9.17 3.92 -10.93
CA LEU A 125 9.79 5.22 -10.67
C LEU A 125 9.42 6.18 -11.80
N PRO A 126 9.13 7.47 -11.53
CA PRO A 126 8.95 8.48 -12.56
C PRO A 126 10.17 8.59 -13.48
N LYS A 127 9.94 8.83 -14.77
CA LYS A 127 11.03 8.87 -15.78
C LYS A 127 12.03 10.00 -15.51
N GLU A 128 11.59 11.09 -14.93
CA GLU A 128 12.40 12.25 -14.57
C GLU A 128 13.22 12.07 -13.29
N GLU A 129 12.96 11.02 -12.51
CA GLU A 129 13.66 10.75 -11.26
C GLU A 129 14.90 9.88 -11.49
N THR A 130 16.01 10.25 -10.86
CA THR A 130 17.20 9.42 -10.82
C THR A 130 17.04 8.37 -9.71
N PRO A 131 17.06 7.06 -10.05
CA PRO A 131 16.88 6.01 -9.07
C PRO A 131 18.04 5.97 -8.07
N ASN A 132 17.70 5.93 -6.81
CA ASN A 132 18.64 5.58 -5.75
C ASN A 132 18.71 4.05 -5.54
N MET A 133 19.58 3.61 -4.64
CA MET A 133 19.78 2.18 -4.37
C MET A 133 18.51 1.48 -3.87
N LEU A 134 17.70 2.18 -3.06
CA LEU A 134 16.45 1.65 -2.55
C LEU A 134 15.39 1.54 -3.65
N ASP A 135 15.39 2.45 -4.63
CA ASP A 135 14.49 2.40 -5.78
C ASP A 135 14.79 1.18 -6.66
N HIS A 136 16.07 0.89 -6.92
CA HIS A 136 16.48 -0.34 -7.62
C HIS A 136 15.98 -1.60 -6.89
N TYR A 137 15.95 -1.57 -5.58
CA TYR A 137 15.38 -2.67 -4.78
C TYR A 137 13.87 -2.71 -4.88
N PHE A 138 13.16 -1.57 -4.70
CA PHE A 138 11.70 -1.53 -4.74
C PHE A 138 11.12 -1.86 -6.11
N TYR A 139 11.71 -1.35 -7.18
CA TYR A 139 11.20 -1.51 -8.54
C TYR A 139 11.79 -2.71 -9.28
N SER A 140 12.57 -3.55 -8.61
CA SER A 140 13.10 -4.80 -9.17
C SER A 140 11.98 -5.74 -9.64
N LYS A 141 12.18 -6.38 -10.78
CA LYS A 141 11.26 -7.39 -11.33
C LYS A 141 11.05 -8.61 -10.41
N ASN A 142 12.00 -8.88 -9.51
CA ASN A 142 11.97 -10.01 -8.59
C ASN A 142 11.35 -9.64 -7.23
N ARG A 143 10.60 -8.54 -7.14
CA ARG A 143 10.03 -8.06 -5.88
C ARG A 143 8.54 -7.73 -6.01
N GLY A 144 7.83 -7.88 -4.87
CA GLY A 144 6.40 -7.64 -4.79
C GLY A 144 5.61 -8.56 -5.72
N ALA A 145 4.46 -8.12 -6.18
CA ALA A 145 3.61 -8.89 -7.08
C ALA A 145 4.27 -9.20 -8.44
N ARG A 146 5.24 -8.37 -8.88
CA ARG A 146 5.98 -8.54 -10.15
C ARG A 146 6.77 -9.84 -10.26
N GLN A 147 7.16 -10.45 -9.15
CA GLN A 147 7.90 -11.71 -9.17
C GLN A 147 7.09 -12.90 -9.72
N PHE A 148 5.78 -12.76 -9.82
CA PHE A 148 4.86 -13.80 -10.30
C PHE A 148 4.56 -13.70 -11.80
N GLY A 149 5.17 -12.75 -12.51
CA GLY A 149 4.93 -12.49 -13.93
C GLY A 149 4.19 -11.19 -14.18
N GLU A 150 3.83 -10.91 -15.43
CA GLU A 150 3.19 -9.65 -15.83
C GLU A 150 1.67 -9.64 -15.59
N GLU A 151 1.05 -10.81 -15.62
CA GLU A 151 -0.40 -11.03 -15.43
C GLU A 151 -0.57 -12.32 -14.61
N SER A 152 -0.93 -12.23 -13.33
CA SER A 152 -0.91 -13.41 -12.45
C SER A 152 -1.83 -13.30 -11.23
N ILE A 153 -2.31 -14.45 -10.77
CA ILE A 153 -2.91 -14.57 -9.44
C ILE A 153 -1.80 -14.45 -8.39
N ILE A 154 -2.03 -13.65 -7.38
CA ILE A 154 -1.06 -13.39 -6.30
C ILE A 154 -1.67 -13.71 -4.93
N GLY A 155 -0.83 -14.05 -3.96
CA GLY A 155 -1.26 -14.23 -2.57
C GLY A 155 -1.52 -12.89 -1.84
N PRO A 156 -2.21 -12.93 -0.70
CA PRO A 156 -2.68 -11.74 0.00
C PRO A 156 -1.56 -10.85 0.54
N THR A 157 -0.42 -11.42 0.91
CA THR A 157 0.73 -10.65 1.42
C THR A 157 1.41 -9.77 0.36
N TRP A 158 1.01 -9.91 -0.90
CA TRP A 158 1.50 -9.12 -2.05
C TRP A 158 0.49 -8.10 -2.55
N PHE A 159 -0.71 -8.06 -1.96
CA PHE A 159 -1.76 -7.13 -2.33
C PHE A 159 -1.67 -5.88 -1.42
N LEU A 160 -1.40 -4.72 -2.03
CA LEU A 160 -1.32 -3.43 -1.35
C LEU A 160 -2.44 -2.51 -1.88
N PHE A 161 -2.97 -1.66 -1.01
CA PHE A 161 -4.04 -0.72 -1.34
C PHE A 161 -3.48 0.67 -1.67
N ASN A 162 -2.59 0.74 -2.67
CA ASN A 162 -1.94 1.99 -3.07
C ASN A 162 -2.04 2.29 -4.58
N ASN A 163 -2.10 1.26 -5.41
CA ASN A 163 -2.33 1.29 -6.86
C ASN A 163 -3.20 0.06 -7.19
N SER A 164 -4.43 0.04 -6.69
CA SER A 164 -5.26 -1.16 -6.68
C SER A 164 -6.75 -0.83 -6.77
N ALA A 165 -7.54 -1.83 -7.11
CA ALA A 165 -8.98 -1.76 -7.07
C ALA A 165 -9.57 -3.07 -6.54
N VAL A 166 -10.70 -2.97 -5.82
CA VAL A 166 -11.38 -4.12 -5.20
C VAL A 166 -12.88 -3.98 -5.43
N LYS A 167 -13.57 -5.08 -5.73
CA LYS A 167 -15.03 -5.11 -5.73
C LYS A 167 -15.55 -4.81 -4.34
N ARG A 168 -16.48 -3.86 -4.21
CA ARG A 168 -17.06 -3.41 -2.93
C ARG A 168 -17.58 -4.57 -2.10
N ARG A 169 -18.23 -5.54 -2.74
CA ARG A 169 -18.73 -6.76 -2.07
C ARG A 169 -17.67 -7.52 -1.27
N ALA A 170 -16.40 -7.45 -1.68
CA ALA A 170 -15.34 -8.17 -0.99
C ALA A 170 -14.92 -7.45 0.31
N ILE A 171 -14.93 -6.12 0.31
CA ILE A 171 -14.69 -5.33 1.52
C ILE A 171 -15.87 -5.43 2.49
N GLU A 172 -17.11 -5.34 1.99
CA GLU A 172 -18.32 -5.45 2.81
C GLU A 172 -18.44 -6.82 3.49
N ALA A 173 -17.99 -7.88 2.83
CA ALA A 173 -17.98 -9.24 3.40
C ALA A 173 -16.93 -9.46 4.50
N THR A 174 -15.93 -8.57 4.62
CA THR A 174 -14.76 -8.79 5.47
C THR A 174 -14.45 -7.67 6.44
N GLU A 175 -15.30 -6.69 6.54
CA GLU A 175 -15.12 -5.44 7.27
C GLU A 175 -14.04 -4.53 6.63
N LEU A 176 -13.94 -3.30 7.15
CA LEU A 176 -13.04 -2.26 6.66
C LEU A 176 -11.60 -2.48 7.16
N PHE A 177 -10.70 -1.54 6.87
CA PHE A 177 -9.37 -1.50 7.49
C PHE A 177 -9.48 -1.42 9.01
N ASP A 178 -8.65 -2.17 9.73
CA ASP A 178 -8.60 -2.06 11.19
C ASP A 178 -7.85 -0.78 11.61
N GLU A 179 -8.60 0.18 12.14
CA GLU A 179 -8.07 1.46 12.62
C GLU A 179 -7.20 1.34 13.89
N LYS A 180 -7.11 0.14 14.49
CA LYS A 180 -6.18 -0.14 15.59
C LYS A 180 -4.76 -0.42 15.10
N ILE A 181 -4.57 -0.75 13.82
CA ILE A 181 -3.27 -0.85 13.17
C ILE A 181 -2.81 0.57 12.80
N LYS A 182 -2.21 1.28 13.77
CA LYS A 182 -1.92 2.72 13.66
C LYS A 182 -0.54 3.06 13.09
N TYR A 183 0.40 2.13 13.17
CA TYR A 183 1.77 2.37 12.75
C TYR A 183 1.98 1.94 11.29
N TYR A 184 3.15 2.30 10.75
CA TYR A 184 3.50 1.99 9.36
C TYR A 184 3.38 0.50 9.04
N GLY A 185 2.57 0.18 8.03
CA GLY A 185 2.45 -1.14 7.40
C GLY A 185 1.64 -2.16 8.19
N GLY A 186 1.09 -3.12 7.50
CA GLY A 186 0.32 -4.22 8.06
C GLY A 186 -1.19 -4.08 7.93
N GLU A 187 -1.74 -2.88 7.82
CA GLU A 187 -3.16 -2.62 7.58
C GLU A 187 -3.62 -3.21 6.25
N ASP A 188 -2.81 -3.02 5.21
CA ASP A 188 -3.05 -3.61 3.87
C ASP A 188 -3.05 -5.13 3.95
N THR A 189 -2.04 -5.70 4.62
CA THR A 189 -1.88 -7.15 4.77
C THR A 189 -3.03 -7.77 5.56
N ASP A 190 -3.49 -7.11 6.63
CA ASP A 190 -4.61 -7.57 7.43
C ASP A 190 -5.90 -7.67 6.60
N LEU A 191 -6.26 -6.58 5.91
CA LEU A 191 -7.46 -6.56 5.07
C LEU A 191 -7.33 -7.54 3.89
N ALA A 192 -6.18 -7.59 3.23
CA ALA A 192 -5.96 -8.50 2.11
C ALA A 192 -6.08 -9.97 2.54
N ILE A 193 -5.57 -10.35 3.71
CA ILE A 193 -5.73 -11.73 4.22
C ILE A 193 -7.22 -12.02 4.51
N ARG A 194 -7.96 -11.12 5.13
CA ARG A 194 -9.40 -11.32 5.39
C ARG A 194 -10.21 -11.49 4.10
N ILE A 195 -9.92 -10.68 3.09
CA ILE A 195 -10.54 -10.84 1.76
C ILE A 195 -10.14 -12.18 1.13
N TRP A 196 -8.86 -12.55 1.18
CA TRP A 196 -8.37 -13.81 0.63
C TRP A 196 -9.00 -15.04 1.28
N ASP A 197 -9.19 -15.03 2.58
CA ASP A 197 -9.81 -16.13 3.32
C ASP A 197 -11.30 -16.29 2.93
N SER A 198 -11.97 -15.21 2.55
CA SER A 198 -13.36 -15.21 2.07
C SER A 198 -13.49 -15.46 0.57
N PHE A 199 -12.50 -15.01 -0.21
CA PHE A 199 -12.44 -15.12 -1.68
C PHE A 199 -11.08 -15.67 -2.11
N PRO A 200 -10.82 -16.96 -1.96
CA PRO A 200 -9.50 -17.55 -2.26
C PRO A 200 -9.12 -17.40 -3.74
N ARG A 201 -7.83 -17.14 -4.01
CA ARG A 201 -7.27 -17.02 -5.37
C ARG A 201 -7.91 -15.94 -6.24
N SER A 202 -8.42 -14.88 -5.63
CA SER A 202 -9.17 -13.81 -6.28
C SER A 202 -8.40 -12.49 -6.44
N PHE A 203 -7.14 -12.43 -6.02
CA PHE A 203 -6.28 -11.27 -6.25
C PHE A 203 -5.43 -11.45 -7.51
N TYR A 204 -5.40 -10.41 -8.32
CA TYR A 204 -4.71 -10.39 -9.59
C TYR A 204 -3.68 -9.26 -9.64
N TYR A 205 -2.51 -9.52 -10.18
CA TYR A 205 -1.53 -8.51 -10.56
C TYR A 205 -1.56 -8.28 -12.06
N SER A 206 -1.55 -7.01 -12.47
CA SER A 206 -1.43 -6.64 -13.87
C SER A 206 -0.35 -5.60 -14.09
N SER A 207 0.56 -5.89 -15.01
CA SER A 207 1.59 -4.94 -15.45
C SER A 207 1.04 -3.81 -16.32
N LYS A 208 -0.22 -3.89 -16.77
CA LYS A 208 -0.90 -2.88 -17.58
C LYS A 208 -1.54 -1.77 -16.76
N ILE A 209 -1.78 -2.01 -15.46
CA ILE A 209 -2.29 -1.03 -14.52
C ILE A 209 -1.08 -0.31 -13.90
N VAL A 210 -0.65 0.80 -14.48
CA VAL A 210 0.63 1.44 -14.12
C VAL A 210 0.40 2.74 -13.36
N ALA A 211 1.16 2.91 -12.27
CA ALA A 211 1.31 4.18 -11.56
C ALA A 211 2.78 4.53 -11.37
N GLU A 212 3.13 5.80 -11.56
CA GLU A 212 4.41 6.38 -11.17
C GLU A 212 4.32 6.81 -9.71
N HIS A 213 5.34 6.49 -8.90
CA HIS A 213 5.34 6.78 -7.47
C HIS A 213 6.36 7.87 -7.13
N TYR A 214 5.88 9.02 -6.75
CA TYR A 214 6.68 10.22 -6.42
C TYR A 214 7.06 10.25 -4.94
N HIS A 215 7.75 9.22 -4.49
CA HIS A 215 8.16 9.10 -3.10
C HIS A 215 9.65 8.96 -2.95
N LYS A 216 10.29 9.91 -2.22
CA LYS A 216 11.72 9.84 -1.91
C LYS A 216 11.92 9.34 -0.48
N ARG A 217 12.63 8.22 -0.37
CA ARG A 217 12.94 7.62 0.93
C ARG A 217 14.37 7.11 0.95
N THR A 218 15.07 7.29 2.06
CA THR A 218 16.38 6.67 2.26
C THR A 218 16.23 5.24 2.79
N LEU A 219 17.28 4.42 2.63
CA LEU A 219 17.31 3.06 3.20
C LEU A 219 17.18 3.11 4.73
N GLU A 220 17.79 4.09 5.38
CA GLU A 220 17.73 4.28 6.83
C GLU A 220 16.29 4.56 7.29
N GLN A 221 15.59 5.46 6.61
CA GLN A 221 14.19 5.78 6.91
C GLN A 221 13.31 4.55 6.73
N PHE A 222 13.51 3.80 5.64
CA PHE A 222 12.74 2.58 5.41
C PHE A 222 13.03 1.49 6.45
N CYS A 223 14.28 1.27 6.82
CA CYS A 223 14.65 0.36 7.88
C CYS A 223 14.04 0.75 9.24
N ALA A 224 13.98 2.06 9.55
CA ALA A 224 13.34 2.54 10.77
C ALA A 224 11.83 2.24 10.78
N GLN A 225 11.14 2.44 9.65
CA GLN A 225 9.72 2.09 9.50
C GLN A 225 9.48 0.57 9.62
N MET A 226 10.36 -0.25 9.05
CA MET A 226 10.27 -1.71 9.19
C MET A 226 10.54 -2.19 10.62
N GLU A 227 11.33 -1.47 11.38
CA GLU A 227 11.47 -1.76 12.82
C GLU A 227 10.20 -1.43 13.60
N ILE A 228 9.55 -0.30 13.28
CA ILE A 228 8.25 0.07 13.85
C ILE A 228 7.20 -0.98 13.49
N TYR A 229 7.08 -1.37 12.22
CA TYR A 229 6.22 -2.46 11.77
C TYR A 229 6.46 -3.76 12.56
N GLY A 230 7.72 -4.17 12.67
CA GLY A 230 8.11 -5.37 13.41
C GLY A 230 7.76 -5.32 14.90
N LYS A 231 7.83 -4.12 15.50
CA LYS A 231 7.54 -3.94 16.93
C LYS A 231 6.04 -3.94 17.24
N TYR A 232 5.24 -3.29 16.42
CA TYR A 232 3.84 -3.01 16.75
C TYR A 232 2.85 -3.85 15.94
N ASN A 233 3.00 -3.93 14.62
CA ASN A 233 1.98 -4.51 13.76
C ASN A 233 2.21 -5.98 13.45
N LEU A 234 3.45 -6.41 13.21
CA LEU A 234 3.76 -7.83 12.93
C LEU A 234 3.29 -8.79 14.05
N PRO A 235 3.44 -8.49 15.36
CA PRO A 235 2.89 -9.34 16.41
C PRO A 235 1.36 -9.52 16.31
N ILE A 236 0.63 -8.45 15.98
CA ILE A 236 -0.83 -8.46 15.79
C ILE A 236 -1.20 -9.35 14.61
N LEU A 237 -0.51 -9.19 13.46
CA LEU A 237 -0.77 -10.00 12.27
C LEU A 237 -0.51 -11.50 12.51
N LEU A 238 0.58 -11.84 13.18
CA LEU A 238 0.94 -13.24 13.49
C LEU A 238 -0.03 -13.90 14.46
N GLU A 239 -0.64 -13.14 15.36
CA GLU A 239 -1.65 -13.61 16.30
C GLU A 239 -3.01 -13.77 15.61
N ARG A 240 -3.39 -12.80 14.78
CA ARG A 240 -4.69 -12.76 14.11
C ARG A 240 -4.78 -13.76 12.94
N HIS A 241 -3.68 -13.96 12.22
CA HIS A 241 -3.64 -14.76 11.00
C HIS A 241 -2.71 -15.99 11.12
N PRO A 242 -3.01 -16.95 12.01
CA PRO A 242 -2.14 -18.11 12.25
C PRO A 242 -1.96 -18.99 11.01
N LYS A 243 -2.95 -19.06 10.10
CA LYS A 243 -2.86 -19.79 8.84
C LYS A 243 -1.80 -19.23 7.89
N HIS A 244 -1.57 -17.92 7.96
CA HIS A 244 -0.61 -17.17 7.12
C HIS A 244 0.73 -16.94 7.84
N HIS A 245 0.99 -17.62 8.96
CA HIS A 245 2.16 -17.42 9.80
C HIS A 245 3.48 -17.48 9.02
N ASN A 246 3.62 -18.42 8.08
CA ASN A 246 4.83 -18.60 7.27
C ASN A 246 5.02 -17.43 6.29
N GLU A 247 3.95 -17.02 5.60
CA GLU A 247 3.95 -15.94 4.61
C GLU A 247 4.28 -14.59 5.27
N LEU A 248 3.83 -14.40 6.51
CA LEU A 248 4.14 -13.23 7.34
C LEU A 248 5.56 -13.28 7.94
N GLY A 249 6.34 -14.32 7.66
CA GLY A 249 7.70 -14.48 8.18
C GLY A 249 7.78 -14.94 9.64
N GLY A 250 6.70 -15.44 10.21
CA GLY A 250 6.61 -15.84 11.60
C GLY A 250 7.61 -16.94 11.99
N ASN A 251 7.91 -17.87 11.08
CA ASN A 251 8.91 -18.91 11.30
C ASN A 251 10.33 -18.33 11.47
N TRP A 252 10.61 -17.19 10.83
CA TRP A 252 11.92 -16.56 10.95
C TRP A 252 12.03 -15.75 12.24
N VAL A 253 11.02 -14.93 12.55
CA VAL A 253 11.10 -14.01 13.72
C VAL A 253 11.12 -14.75 15.04
N LYS A 254 10.56 -15.97 15.11
CA LYS A 254 10.52 -16.81 16.31
C LYS A 254 11.64 -17.86 16.37
N SER A 255 12.42 -18.07 15.31
CA SER A 255 13.39 -19.16 15.24
C SER A 255 14.78 -18.78 15.78
N PHE A 256 15.49 -19.78 16.31
CA PHE A 256 16.90 -19.63 16.67
C PHE A 256 17.79 -19.32 15.45
N LYS A 257 17.50 -19.94 14.29
CA LYS A 257 18.20 -19.64 13.02
C LYS A 257 18.05 -18.18 12.63
N GLY A 258 16.83 -17.64 12.72
CA GLY A 258 16.58 -16.21 12.46
C GLY A 258 17.34 -15.32 13.44
N TYR A 259 17.47 -15.72 14.71
CA TYR A 259 18.28 -14.98 15.69
C TYR A 259 19.77 -14.97 15.32
N LEU A 260 20.32 -16.11 14.90
CA LEU A 260 21.73 -16.22 14.51
C LEU A 260 22.05 -15.44 13.22
N ILE A 261 21.18 -15.50 12.22
CA ILE A 261 21.42 -14.84 10.92
C ILE A 261 21.20 -13.33 11.03
N PHE A 262 20.08 -12.91 11.61
CA PHE A 262 19.70 -11.51 11.69
C PHE A 262 20.06 -10.91 13.05
N ASN A 263 21.36 -10.68 13.27
CA ASN A 263 21.91 -10.08 14.48
C ASN A 263 22.65 -8.76 14.18
N THR A 264 23.01 -8.04 15.23
CA THR A 264 23.63 -6.72 15.12
C THR A 264 25.01 -6.75 14.47
N LEU A 265 25.81 -7.81 14.71
CA LEU A 265 27.14 -7.94 14.13
C LEU A 265 27.07 -8.07 12.61
N PHE A 266 26.29 -9.06 12.11
CA PHE A 266 26.08 -9.22 10.68
C PHE A 266 25.44 -7.99 10.04
N ALA A 267 24.48 -7.34 10.71
CA ALA A 267 23.88 -6.12 10.20
C ALA A 267 24.90 -4.99 10.04
N SER A 268 25.87 -4.85 10.94
CA SER A 268 26.94 -3.85 10.83
C SER A 268 27.87 -4.15 9.66
N ILE A 269 28.24 -5.42 9.48
CA ILE A 269 29.05 -5.87 8.33
C ILE A 269 28.31 -5.61 7.01
N ILE A 270 27.03 -6.01 6.91
CA ILE A 270 26.22 -5.79 5.71
C ILE A 270 26.01 -4.31 5.43
N LYS A 271 25.81 -3.46 6.43
CA LYS A 271 25.74 -2.00 6.25
C LYS A 271 27.03 -1.44 5.66
N PHE A 272 28.19 -1.90 6.15
CA PHE A 272 29.48 -1.51 5.61
C PHE A 272 29.65 -1.96 4.15
N LEU A 273 29.38 -3.23 3.88
CA LEU A 273 29.44 -3.79 2.52
C LEU A 273 28.48 -3.08 1.56
N ASN A 274 27.29 -2.70 2.03
CA ASN A 274 26.30 -2.00 1.20
C ASN A 274 26.72 -0.58 0.80
N LYS A 275 27.66 0.05 1.52
CA LYS A 275 28.25 1.33 1.10
C LYS A 275 29.24 1.16 -0.05
N ILE A 276 29.83 -0.03 -0.18
CA ILE A 276 30.84 -0.33 -1.21
C ILE A 276 30.18 -1.01 -2.42
N PHE A 277 29.30 -1.96 -2.15
CA PHE A 277 28.63 -2.81 -3.15
C PHE A 277 27.11 -2.66 -2.99
N SER A 278 26.47 -1.96 -3.92
CA SER A 278 25.03 -1.67 -3.88
C SER A 278 24.18 -2.86 -4.33
N PHE A 279 24.26 -4.00 -3.65
CA PHE A 279 23.50 -5.20 -4.00
C PHE A 279 22.12 -5.23 -3.30
N GLY A 280 21.05 -5.50 -4.05
CA GLY A 280 19.68 -5.63 -3.53
C GLY A 280 19.55 -6.67 -2.41
N ILE A 281 20.41 -7.70 -2.37
CA ILE A 281 20.43 -8.70 -1.30
C ILE A 281 20.83 -8.09 0.05
N PHE A 282 21.73 -7.12 0.08
CA PHE A 282 22.12 -6.42 1.30
C PHE A 282 20.98 -5.56 1.84
N ILE A 283 20.27 -4.86 0.95
CA ILE A 283 19.08 -4.09 1.31
C ILE A 283 18.03 -5.02 1.89
N ARG A 284 17.73 -6.14 1.21
CA ARG A 284 16.78 -7.15 1.69
C ARG A 284 17.14 -7.66 3.08
N TYR A 285 18.42 -7.95 3.31
CA TYR A 285 18.90 -8.37 4.63
C TYR A 285 18.63 -7.31 5.71
N LEU A 286 18.98 -6.04 5.44
CA LEU A 286 18.82 -4.93 6.38
C LEU A 286 17.35 -4.66 6.71
N VAL A 287 16.47 -4.78 5.72
CA VAL A 287 15.01 -4.66 5.88
C VAL A 287 14.47 -5.76 6.80
N ILE A 288 14.83 -7.02 6.54
CA ILE A 288 14.41 -8.16 7.37
C ILE A 288 14.99 -8.03 8.79
N TYR A 289 16.29 -7.69 8.91
CA TYR A 289 16.92 -7.48 10.21
C TYR A 289 16.19 -6.41 11.03
N SER A 290 15.83 -5.29 10.42
CA SER A 290 15.11 -4.19 11.09
C SER A 290 13.74 -4.65 11.58
N THR A 291 12.99 -5.39 10.76
CA THR A 291 11.71 -5.99 11.17
C THR A 291 11.88 -6.94 12.36
N MET A 292 12.87 -7.84 12.29
CA MET A 292 13.14 -8.80 13.36
C MET A 292 13.61 -8.12 14.64
N ARG A 293 14.41 -7.05 14.54
CA ARG A 293 14.84 -6.24 15.69
C ARG A 293 13.63 -5.62 16.38
N GLY A 294 12.70 -5.05 15.61
CA GLY A 294 11.45 -4.52 16.12
C GLY A 294 10.62 -5.57 16.85
N TYR A 295 10.40 -6.74 16.23
CA TYR A 295 9.65 -7.83 16.83
C TYR A 295 10.28 -8.31 18.17
N ARG A 296 11.60 -8.47 18.21
CA ARG A 296 12.32 -8.87 19.46
C ARG A 296 12.13 -7.83 20.57
N LYS A 297 12.15 -6.54 20.26
CA LYS A 297 11.86 -5.49 21.24
C LYS A 297 10.45 -5.61 21.82
N ALA A 298 9.45 -5.94 20.99
CA ALA A 298 8.08 -6.19 21.47
C ALA A 298 8.02 -7.36 22.45
N GLN A 299 8.72 -8.48 22.17
CA GLN A 299 8.73 -9.66 23.03
C GLN A 299 9.40 -9.41 24.39
N LEU A 300 10.44 -8.57 24.43
CA LEU A 300 11.11 -8.20 25.68
C LEU A 300 10.20 -7.37 26.60
N VAL A 301 9.34 -6.54 26.03
CA VAL A 301 8.34 -5.78 26.81
C VAL A 301 7.28 -6.73 27.38
N LYS A 302 6.74 -7.66 26.56
CA LYS A 302 5.73 -8.65 27.04
C LYS A 302 6.24 -9.58 28.16
N LYS A 303 7.56 -9.81 28.26
CA LYS A 303 8.14 -10.66 29.32
C LYS A 303 8.39 -9.92 30.64
N ARG A 304 8.27 -8.60 30.68
CA ARG A 304 8.51 -7.77 31.87
C ARG A 304 7.21 -7.48 32.65
N PHE A 305 6.09 -7.82 32.07
CA PHE A 305 4.75 -7.77 32.67
C PHE A 305 4.13 -9.17 32.69
#